data_eae42d5bc70592bb634490f8160f9eaa
#
_entry.id   eae42d5bc70592bb634490f8160f9eaa
#
_cell.length_a   1.000
_cell.length_b   1.000
_cell.length_c   1.000
_cell.angle_alpha   90.00
_cell.angle_beta   90.00
_cell.angle_gamma   90.00
#
_symmetry.space_group_name_H-M   'P 1'
#
loop_
_entity.id
_entity.type
_entity.pdbx_description
1 polymer ?
#
loop_
_entity_poly.entity_id
_entity_poly.type
_entity_poly.pdbx_seq_one_letter_code
_entity_poly.pdbx_strand_id
1 'polypeptide(L)'
;MTQPVDQADVVVVGAGPGGSATAAYLAQHGLDVVLVEKAAFPRDKICGDGLTPRAVKELVSLGVDTTGWQRTRGLRIKGGGHTLTLDWPTTRTFPDYGMVRTRAQFDETLARHAEHRGARLHERTSVTAPIRDERTGRVVGVTAKRLDPAGRATGESYAVHAPVVVAADGVSSRLATAVGREKREDRVMGVAVRAYYKTPRQDDYLESHLELWTRDDAGTRMLMPGYGWLFPLEDGRTNVGLGILDTSSAFGQTDYKDVMRRWVADIDPDWHLVHDESAGPIRGAALPMGFNRTPLYADGLLLVGDAGGMVNPFNGEGIDYALEAARVSAEIIAQALARDGDAARERVLAAYGVRMKDALGGYFTLGRWFAHAIGHPEVMRLATKYGLPRTALMRLLLKIMANLPEERGGRVSDRLIVALSTLAPDA
;
A
#
# COMPACT_ATOMS: atom_id res chain seq x y z
N MET A 1 22.04 -24.06 -25.63
CA MET A 1 21.38 -24.71 -24.46
C MET A 1 19.98 -24.08 -24.38
N THR A 2 18.94 -24.88 -24.51
CA THR A 2 17.56 -24.43 -24.32
C THR A 2 17.39 -24.00 -22.87
N GLN A 3 16.92 -22.75 -22.63
CA GLN A 3 16.63 -22.29 -21.28
C GLN A 3 15.53 -23.19 -20.67
N PRO A 4 15.62 -23.53 -19.38
CA PRO A 4 14.50 -24.20 -18.71
C PRO A 4 13.22 -23.36 -18.85
N VAL A 5 12.14 -24.01 -19.20
CA VAL A 5 10.81 -23.38 -19.39
C VAL A 5 9.89 -23.91 -18.32
N ASP A 6 9.29 -23.01 -17.54
CA ASP A 6 8.19 -23.31 -16.61
C ASP A 6 6.87 -22.83 -17.23
N GLN A 7 5.77 -23.45 -16.86
CA GLN A 7 4.42 -23.11 -17.31
C GLN A 7 3.49 -22.97 -16.11
N ALA A 8 2.54 -22.04 -16.20
CA ALA A 8 1.51 -21.82 -15.20
C ALA A 8 0.25 -21.25 -15.89
N ASP A 9 -0.87 -21.28 -15.16
CA ASP A 9 -2.06 -20.53 -15.58
C ASP A 9 -1.85 -19.01 -15.37
N VAL A 10 -1.15 -18.64 -14.30
CA VAL A 10 -0.86 -17.25 -13.97
C VAL A 10 0.55 -17.09 -13.39
N VAL A 11 1.28 -16.08 -13.85
CA VAL A 11 2.51 -15.62 -13.20
C VAL A 11 2.23 -14.33 -12.44
N VAL A 12 2.53 -14.33 -11.14
CA VAL A 12 2.45 -13.16 -10.28
C VAL A 12 3.87 -12.70 -9.92
N VAL A 13 4.21 -11.46 -10.21
CA VAL A 13 5.54 -10.90 -10.00
C VAL A 13 5.55 -9.92 -8.83
N GLY A 14 6.29 -10.28 -7.78
CA GLY A 14 6.39 -9.58 -6.50
C GLY A 14 5.49 -10.20 -5.44
N ALA A 15 6.10 -10.74 -4.37
CA ALA A 15 5.38 -11.33 -3.23
C ALA A 15 5.22 -10.32 -2.07
N GLY A 16 4.84 -9.09 -2.39
CA GLY A 16 4.27 -8.13 -1.44
C GLY A 16 2.79 -8.41 -1.18
N PRO A 17 2.08 -7.54 -0.43
CA PRO A 17 0.69 -7.78 -0.05
C PRO A 17 -0.23 -8.08 -1.24
N GLY A 18 -0.16 -7.28 -2.29
CA GLY A 18 -0.99 -7.48 -3.48
C GLY A 18 -0.67 -8.78 -4.23
N GLY A 19 0.61 -9.09 -4.43
CA GLY A 19 1.00 -10.29 -5.18
C GLY A 19 0.72 -11.58 -4.42
N SER A 20 1.09 -11.64 -3.14
CA SER A 20 0.82 -12.81 -2.29
C SER A 20 -0.69 -13.07 -2.15
N ALA A 21 -1.49 -12.03 -1.93
CA ALA A 21 -2.95 -12.18 -1.86
C ALA A 21 -3.54 -12.61 -3.22
N THR A 22 -3.06 -12.04 -4.34
CA THR A 22 -3.49 -12.46 -5.69
C THR A 22 -3.20 -13.94 -5.91
N ALA A 23 -1.97 -14.38 -5.60
CA ALA A 23 -1.56 -15.78 -5.77
C ALA A 23 -2.39 -16.73 -4.88
N ALA A 24 -2.66 -16.32 -3.62
CA ALA A 24 -3.48 -17.11 -2.71
C ALA A 24 -4.93 -17.27 -3.23
N TYR A 25 -5.57 -16.19 -3.65
CA TYR A 25 -6.93 -16.25 -4.21
C TYR A 25 -7.00 -17.07 -5.50
N LEU A 26 -6.02 -16.92 -6.39
CA LEU A 26 -5.97 -17.72 -7.63
C LEU A 26 -5.79 -19.21 -7.35
N ALA A 27 -4.90 -19.56 -6.42
CA ALA A 27 -4.71 -20.96 -5.99
C ALA A 27 -5.99 -21.53 -5.34
N GLN A 28 -6.75 -20.73 -4.57
CA GLN A 28 -8.07 -21.12 -4.06
C GLN A 28 -9.10 -21.39 -5.17
N HIS A 29 -8.96 -20.77 -6.33
CA HIS A 29 -9.74 -21.06 -7.51
C HIS A 29 -9.24 -22.31 -8.29
N GLY A 30 -8.21 -22.99 -7.81
CA GLY A 30 -7.67 -24.23 -8.42
C GLY A 30 -6.73 -23.96 -9.60
N LEU A 31 -6.23 -22.72 -9.77
CA LEU A 31 -5.30 -22.38 -10.83
C LEU A 31 -3.85 -22.67 -10.43
N ASP A 32 -3.03 -23.09 -11.40
CA ASP A 32 -1.58 -23.20 -11.23
C ASP A 32 -0.93 -21.82 -11.27
N VAL A 33 -0.35 -21.38 -10.16
CA VAL A 33 0.20 -20.05 -9.97
C VAL A 33 1.68 -20.09 -9.62
N VAL A 34 2.49 -19.38 -10.39
CA VAL A 34 3.88 -19.09 -10.03
C VAL A 34 3.95 -17.69 -9.44
N LEU A 35 4.36 -17.60 -8.17
CA LEU A 35 4.62 -16.36 -7.45
C LEU A 35 6.12 -16.11 -7.38
N VAL A 36 6.62 -15.03 -7.98
CA VAL A 36 8.05 -14.73 -8.09
C VAL A 36 8.43 -13.58 -7.16
N GLU A 37 9.43 -13.77 -6.30
CA GLU A 37 9.97 -12.73 -5.42
C GLU A 37 11.50 -12.67 -5.55
N LYS A 38 12.02 -11.44 -5.72
CA LYS A 38 13.47 -11.21 -5.88
C LYS A 38 14.27 -11.42 -4.60
N ALA A 39 13.65 -11.19 -3.44
CA ALA A 39 14.27 -11.42 -2.14
C ALA A 39 13.94 -12.80 -1.59
N ALA A 40 14.62 -13.20 -0.52
CA ALA A 40 14.16 -14.27 0.37
C ALA A 40 13.43 -13.64 1.56
N PHE A 41 12.49 -14.36 2.14
CA PHE A 41 11.84 -13.97 3.37
C PHE A 41 12.61 -14.45 4.60
N PRO A 42 12.51 -13.72 5.75
CA PRO A 42 11.85 -12.42 5.90
C PRO A 42 12.62 -11.29 5.20
N ARG A 43 11.92 -10.30 4.66
CA ARG A 43 12.53 -9.12 4.06
C ARG A 43 11.84 -7.83 4.49
N ASP A 44 12.61 -6.78 4.69
CA ASP A 44 12.07 -5.46 5.01
C ASP A 44 11.52 -4.74 3.77
N LYS A 45 10.49 -3.92 4.00
CA LYS A 45 9.92 -2.97 3.03
C LYS A 45 9.55 -1.70 3.80
N ILE A 46 9.87 -0.55 3.26
CA ILE A 46 9.56 0.74 3.89
C ILE A 46 8.05 0.93 3.93
N CYS A 47 7.50 1.09 5.16
CA CYS A 47 6.08 1.20 5.45
C CYS A 47 5.91 1.72 6.89
N GLY A 48 4.73 2.27 7.21
CA GLY A 48 4.33 2.57 8.58
C GLY A 48 3.89 1.34 9.39
N ASP A 49 3.72 0.18 8.73
CA ASP A 49 3.31 -1.10 9.35
C ASP A 49 1.88 -1.12 9.93
N GLY A 50 1.17 0.01 9.89
CA GLY A 50 -0.22 0.11 10.34
C GLY A 50 -1.20 -0.48 9.33
N LEU A 51 -2.22 -1.16 9.85
CA LEU A 51 -3.31 -1.78 9.11
C LEU A 51 -4.63 -1.24 9.64
N THR A 52 -5.37 -0.55 8.80
CA THR A 52 -6.71 -0.05 9.14
C THR A 52 -7.75 -1.18 9.18
N PRO A 53 -8.95 -0.94 9.72
CA PRO A 53 -10.05 -1.90 9.67
C PRO A 53 -10.34 -2.44 8.26
N ARG A 54 -10.10 -1.63 7.21
CA ARG A 54 -10.26 -2.07 5.82
C ARG A 54 -9.23 -3.14 5.45
N ALA A 55 -7.96 -2.96 5.78
CA ALA A 55 -6.92 -3.95 5.56
C ALA A 55 -7.20 -5.24 6.35
N VAL A 56 -7.62 -5.11 7.61
CA VAL A 56 -7.98 -6.27 8.46
C VAL A 56 -9.13 -7.06 7.85
N LYS A 57 -10.17 -6.41 7.33
CA LYS A 57 -11.27 -7.08 6.63
C LYS A 57 -10.77 -7.93 5.46
N GLU A 58 -9.88 -7.40 4.62
CA GLU A 58 -9.35 -8.15 3.48
C GLU A 58 -8.47 -9.33 3.94
N LEU A 59 -7.71 -9.21 5.04
CA LEU A 59 -6.95 -10.32 5.62
C LEU A 59 -7.87 -11.44 6.13
N VAL A 60 -8.96 -11.08 6.84
CA VAL A 60 -9.97 -12.04 7.31
C VAL A 60 -10.63 -12.73 6.12
N SER A 61 -10.98 -11.97 5.07
CA SER A 61 -11.59 -12.51 3.84
C SER A 61 -10.66 -13.48 3.12
N LEU A 62 -9.35 -13.24 3.13
CA LEU A 62 -8.34 -14.12 2.56
C LEU A 62 -8.11 -15.37 3.42
N GLY A 63 -8.55 -15.35 4.68
CA GLY A 63 -8.35 -16.46 5.65
C GLY A 63 -6.94 -16.49 6.23
N VAL A 64 -6.30 -15.33 6.38
CA VAL A 64 -4.98 -15.22 7.03
C VAL A 64 -5.15 -15.33 8.54
N ASP A 65 -4.33 -16.16 9.18
CA ASP A 65 -4.27 -16.21 10.63
C ASP A 65 -3.53 -14.98 11.18
N THR A 66 -4.27 -14.15 11.91
CA THR A 66 -3.77 -12.93 12.55
C THR A 66 -3.68 -13.08 14.08
N THR A 67 -3.68 -14.29 14.60
CA THR A 67 -3.55 -14.57 16.04
C THR A 67 -2.24 -13.99 16.57
N GLY A 68 -2.32 -13.27 17.68
CA GLY A 68 -1.16 -12.66 18.33
C GLY A 68 -0.65 -11.36 17.67
N TRP A 69 -1.31 -10.85 16.62
CA TRP A 69 -0.93 -9.55 16.08
C TRP A 69 -1.41 -8.40 16.97
N GLN A 70 -0.57 -7.36 17.09
CA GLN A 70 -0.93 -6.15 17.84
C GLN A 70 -2.19 -5.50 17.25
N ARG A 71 -3.27 -5.41 18.05
CA ARG A 71 -4.50 -4.70 17.69
C ARG A 71 -4.42 -3.24 18.09
N THR A 72 -5.05 -2.39 17.30
CA THR A 72 -5.19 -0.96 17.60
C THR A 72 -6.66 -0.58 17.68
N ARG A 73 -6.99 0.23 18.70
CA ARG A 73 -8.35 0.69 18.95
C ARG A 73 -8.76 1.87 18.07
N GLY A 74 -7.79 2.63 17.57
CA GLY A 74 -8.07 3.84 16.82
C GLY A 74 -6.84 4.68 16.52
N LEU A 75 -7.10 5.98 16.37
CA LEU A 75 -6.08 6.99 16.14
C LEU A 75 -6.00 7.98 17.30
N ARG A 76 -4.78 8.38 17.64
CA ARG A 76 -4.50 9.59 18.42
C ARG A 76 -3.89 10.62 17.48
N ILE A 77 -4.53 11.79 17.37
CA ILE A 77 -4.16 12.83 16.43
C ILE A 77 -3.68 14.04 17.23
N LYS A 78 -2.48 14.53 16.92
CA LYS A 78 -1.88 15.73 17.52
C LYS A 78 -1.72 16.83 16.47
N GLY A 79 -2.06 18.07 16.82
CA GLY A 79 -1.92 19.25 15.95
C GLY A 79 -2.62 20.47 16.54
N GLY A 80 -2.21 21.69 16.15
CA GLY A 80 -2.83 22.94 16.58
C GLY A 80 -2.89 23.14 18.10
N GLY A 81 -1.99 22.50 18.86
CA GLY A 81 -1.99 22.47 20.34
C GLY A 81 -3.03 21.53 20.95
N HIS A 82 -3.69 20.69 20.16
CA HIS A 82 -4.73 19.76 20.60
C HIS A 82 -4.27 18.31 20.43
N THR A 83 -4.80 17.45 21.30
CA THR A 83 -4.70 15.99 21.18
C THR A 83 -6.12 15.42 21.16
N LEU A 84 -6.44 14.63 20.16
CA LEU A 84 -7.72 13.98 20.01
C LEU A 84 -7.52 12.47 19.83
N THR A 85 -8.19 11.68 20.66
CA THR A 85 -8.19 10.21 20.55
C THR A 85 -9.56 9.76 20.02
N LEU A 86 -9.55 8.97 18.95
CA LEU A 86 -10.75 8.45 18.30
C LEU A 86 -10.64 6.93 18.14
N ASP A 87 -11.61 6.20 18.63
CA ASP A 87 -11.76 4.79 18.33
C ASP A 87 -12.17 4.59 16.87
N TRP A 88 -11.78 3.44 16.29
CA TRP A 88 -12.28 3.03 15.00
C TRP A 88 -13.81 2.96 15.01
N PRO A 89 -14.48 3.34 13.93
CA PRO A 89 -15.95 3.33 13.91
C PRO A 89 -16.47 1.89 13.94
N THR A 90 -17.43 1.62 14.80
CA THR A 90 -18.20 0.37 14.76
C THR A 90 -19.08 0.35 13.53
N THR A 91 -18.85 -0.59 12.65
CA THR A 91 -19.58 -0.80 11.39
C THR A 91 -19.99 -2.27 11.27
N ARG A 92 -20.88 -2.58 10.31
CA ARG A 92 -21.24 -3.98 9.99
C ARG A 92 -20.26 -4.62 9.01
N THR A 93 -19.59 -3.79 8.22
CA THR A 93 -18.75 -4.22 7.09
C THR A 93 -17.30 -4.40 7.50
N PHE A 94 -16.81 -3.56 8.41
CA PHE A 94 -15.41 -3.53 8.83
C PHE A 94 -15.29 -3.85 10.32
N PRO A 95 -14.24 -4.52 10.78
CA PRO A 95 -13.95 -4.67 12.20
C PRO A 95 -13.75 -3.30 12.86
N ASP A 96 -13.97 -3.23 14.16
CA ASP A 96 -13.78 -2.02 14.97
C ASP A 96 -12.37 -1.90 15.55
N TYR A 97 -11.39 -2.53 14.90
CA TYR A 97 -9.98 -2.49 15.26
C TYR A 97 -9.10 -2.49 14.01
N GLY A 98 -7.96 -1.87 14.13
CA GLY A 98 -6.83 -2.00 13.22
C GLY A 98 -5.78 -2.96 13.76
N MET A 99 -4.65 -3.08 13.07
CA MET A 99 -3.50 -3.87 13.54
C MET A 99 -2.19 -3.17 13.20
N VAL A 100 -1.11 -3.63 13.84
CA VAL A 100 0.26 -3.29 13.44
C VAL A 100 1.05 -4.58 13.28
N ARG A 101 1.81 -4.67 12.18
CA ARG A 101 2.71 -5.81 11.95
C ARG A 101 3.86 -5.35 11.07
N THR A 102 5.11 -5.64 11.45
CA THR A 102 6.26 -5.27 10.63
C THR A 102 6.15 -5.88 9.24
N ARG A 103 6.55 -5.14 8.20
CA ARG A 103 6.50 -5.65 6.83
C ARG A 103 7.33 -6.91 6.62
N ALA A 104 8.39 -7.12 7.40
CA ALA A 104 9.16 -8.34 7.34
C ALA A 104 8.31 -9.56 7.69
N GLN A 105 7.55 -9.49 8.79
CA GLN A 105 6.67 -10.56 9.25
C GLN A 105 5.38 -10.64 8.42
N PHE A 106 4.79 -9.47 8.10
CA PHE A 106 3.54 -9.39 7.35
C PHE A 106 3.66 -9.98 5.95
N ASP A 107 4.67 -9.55 5.19
CA ASP A 107 4.85 -10.01 3.82
C ASP A 107 5.21 -11.50 3.78
N GLU A 108 6.04 -11.98 4.72
CA GLU A 108 6.34 -13.42 4.85
C GLU A 108 5.08 -14.22 5.17
N THR A 109 4.26 -13.79 6.13
CA THR A 109 2.99 -14.46 6.47
C THR A 109 2.10 -14.61 5.24
N LEU A 110 1.96 -13.55 4.43
CA LEU A 110 1.14 -13.60 3.22
C LEU A 110 1.75 -14.50 2.13
N ALA A 111 3.06 -14.47 1.96
CA ALA A 111 3.73 -15.32 0.97
C ALA A 111 3.62 -16.80 1.34
N ARG A 112 3.82 -17.16 2.62
CA ARG A 112 3.62 -18.53 3.09
C ARG A 112 2.16 -18.95 3.04
N HIS A 113 1.23 -18.03 3.30
CA HIS A 113 -0.20 -18.31 3.12
C HIS A 113 -0.52 -18.65 1.66
N ALA A 114 0.02 -17.91 0.69
CA ALA A 114 -0.15 -18.23 -0.73
C ALA A 114 0.43 -19.62 -1.09
N GLU A 115 1.61 -19.93 -0.58
CA GLU A 115 2.26 -21.24 -0.75
C GLU A 115 1.41 -22.38 -0.16
N HIS A 116 0.89 -22.23 1.05
CA HIS A 116 -0.04 -23.18 1.68
C HIS A 116 -1.36 -23.36 0.91
N ARG A 117 -1.79 -22.34 0.15
CA ARG A 117 -2.96 -22.41 -0.73
C ARG A 117 -2.67 -23.08 -2.06
N GLY A 118 -1.41 -23.38 -2.36
CA GLY A 118 -0.99 -24.12 -3.55
C GLY A 118 -0.20 -23.28 -4.57
N ALA A 119 0.08 -22.00 -4.33
CA ALA A 119 0.94 -21.22 -5.20
C ALA A 119 2.40 -21.69 -5.11
N ARG A 120 3.09 -21.76 -6.24
CA ARG A 120 4.52 -22.10 -6.32
C ARG A 120 5.36 -20.84 -6.07
N LEU A 121 5.89 -20.68 -4.87
CA LEU A 121 6.70 -19.52 -4.50
C LEU A 121 8.17 -19.69 -4.94
N HIS A 122 8.64 -18.78 -5.80
CA HIS A 122 10.02 -18.69 -6.26
C HIS A 122 10.71 -17.47 -5.64
N GLU A 123 11.32 -17.68 -4.48
CA GLU A 123 12.18 -16.68 -3.84
C GLU A 123 13.52 -16.54 -4.59
N ARG A 124 14.26 -15.45 -4.30
CA ARG A 124 15.55 -15.13 -4.93
C ARG A 124 15.49 -15.21 -6.46
N THR A 125 14.39 -14.75 -7.00
CA THR A 125 14.13 -14.82 -8.44
C THR A 125 13.71 -13.45 -8.96
N SER A 126 14.55 -12.84 -9.78
CA SER A 126 14.30 -11.51 -10.33
C SER A 126 13.74 -11.61 -11.74
N VAL A 127 12.54 -11.13 -11.94
CA VAL A 127 11.98 -10.95 -13.29
C VAL A 127 12.73 -9.83 -14.00
N THR A 128 13.12 -10.07 -15.23
CA THR A 128 13.95 -9.15 -16.03
C THR A 128 13.21 -8.52 -17.21
N ALA A 129 12.28 -9.25 -17.81
CA ALA A 129 11.51 -8.77 -18.96
C ALA A 129 10.17 -9.53 -19.09
N PRO A 130 9.13 -8.92 -19.71
CA PRO A 130 7.96 -9.64 -20.19
C PRO A 130 8.34 -10.46 -21.44
N ILE A 131 7.69 -11.62 -21.61
CA ILE A 131 7.68 -12.39 -22.85
C ILE A 131 6.44 -11.99 -23.62
N ARG A 132 6.59 -11.60 -24.88
CA ARG A 132 5.48 -11.21 -25.76
C ARG A 132 5.28 -12.25 -26.85
N ASP A 133 4.03 -12.51 -27.18
CA ASP A 133 3.64 -13.22 -28.39
C ASP A 133 3.96 -12.33 -29.60
N GLU A 134 4.73 -12.84 -30.54
CA GLU A 134 5.23 -12.07 -31.70
C GLU A 134 4.11 -11.60 -32.64
N ARG A 135 3.02 -12.35 -32.72
CA ARG A 135 1.89 -12.06 -33.61
C ARG A 135 0.92 -11.03 -33.03
N THR A 136 0.67 -11.09 -31.71
CA THR A 136 -0.37 -10.29 -31.05
C THR A 136 0.20 -9.15 -30.21
N GLY A 137 1.49 -9.21 -29.86
CA GLY A 137 2.13 -8.29 -28.91
C GLY A 137 1.77 -8.55 -27.45
N ARG A 138 0.87 -9.52 -27.20
CA ARG A 138 0.37 -9.86 -25.87
C ARG A 138 1.47 -10.39 -24.96
N VAL A 139 1.43 -10.03 -23.69
CA VAL A 139 2.32 -10.60 -22.67
C VAL A 139 1.84 -12.02 -22.36
N VAL A 140 2.71 -13.01 -22.54
CA VAL A 140 2.47 -14.44 -22.39
C VAL A 140 3.46 -15.11 -21.46
N GLY A 141 4.11 -14.33 -20.60
CA GLY A 141 5.06 -14.84 -19.62
C GLY A 141 6.09 -13.80 -19.21
N VAL A 142 7.10 -14.27 -18.49
CA VAL A 142 8.23 -13.47 -18.04
C VAL A 142 9.54 -14.24 -18.13
N THR A 143 10.64 -13.50 -18.38
CA THR A 143 11.99 -14.02 -18.20
C THR A 143 12.48 -13.68 -16.80
N ALA A 144 13.07 -14.65 -16.11
CA ALA A 144 13.53 -14.52 -14.74
C ALA A 144 15.00 -15.00 -14.60
N LYS A 145 15.70 -14.47 -13.60
CA LYS A 145 17.05 -14.86 -13.19
C LYS A 145 17.04 -15.33 -11.74
N ARG A 146 17.75 -16.41 -11.48
CA ARG A 146 18.05 -16.85 -10.11
C ARG A 146 19.07 -15.91 -9.47
N LEU A 147 18.90 -15.63 -8.19
CA LEU A 147 19.82 -14.82 -7.39
C LEU A 147 20.47 -15.67 -6.29
N ASP A 148 21.74 -15.40 -5.99
CA ASP A 148 22.43 -15.96 -4.85
C ASP A 148 21.95 -15.31 -3.52
N PRO A 149 22.36 -15.82 -2.34
CA PRO A 149 22.01 -15.22 -1.06
C PRO A 149 22.43 -13.74 -0.90
N ALA A 150 23.43 -13.29 -1.66
CA ALA A 150 23.86 -11.88 -1.68
C ALA A 150 23.07 -11.02 -2.69
N GLY A 151 22.06 -11.60 -3.37
CA GLY A 151 21.21 -10.89 -4.35
C GLY A 151 21.85 -10.69 -5.72
N ARG A 152 22.96 -11.37 -6.03
CA ARG A 152 23.64 -11.31 -7.33
C ARG A 152 23.12 -12.40 -8.24
N ALA A 153 23.07 -12.14 -9.56
CA ALA A 153 22.65 -13.14 -10.53
C ALA A 153 23.61 -14.34 -10.56
N THR A 154 23.07 -15.55 -10.48
CA THR A 154 23.84 -16.80 -10.56
C THR A 154 24.26 -17.18 -11.98
N GLY A 155 23.74 -16.48 -12.99
CA GLY A 155 23.90 -16.83 -14.40
C GLY A 155 22.75 -17.70 -14.93
N GLU A 156 21.96 -18.32 -14.07
CA GLU A 156 20.79 -19.09 -14.47
C GLU A 156 19.62 -18.15 -14.85
N SER A 157 19.15 -18.31 -16.09
CA SER A 157 17.94 -17.63 -16.58
C SER A 157 16.95 -18.67 -17.07
N TYR A 158 15.67 -18.40 -16.86
CA TYR A 158 14.61 -19.27 -17.33
C TYR A 158 13.36 -18.45 -17.71
N ALA A 159 12.49 -19.06 -18.48
CA ALA A 159 11.21 -18.47 -18.87
C ALA A 159 10.09 -19.09 -18.04
N VAL A 160 9.10 -18.28 -17.67
CA VAL A 160 7.82 -18.75 -17.13
C VAL A 160 6.73 -18.28 -18.07
N HIS A 161 6.07 -19.20 -18.75
CA HIS A 161 4.97 -18.90 -19.66
C HIS A 161 3.63 -19.03 -18.93
N ALA A 162 2.76 -18.05 -19.16
CA ALA A 162 1.39 -18.04 -18.65
C ALA A 162 0.49 -17.18 -19.54
N PRO A 163 -0.77 -17.56 -19.75
CA PRO A 163 -1.73 -16.72 -20.47
C PRO A 163 -2.05 -15.40 -19.80
N VAL A 164 -1.77 -15.26 -18.50
CA VAL A 164 -1.97 -14.02 -17.73
C VAL A 164 -0.77 -13.75 -16.83
N VAL A 165 -0.31 -12.50 -16.82
CA VAL A 165 0.77 -12.02 -15.95
C VAL A 165 0.23 -10.91 -15.04
N VAL A 166 0.55 -10.96 -13.75
CA VAL A 166 0.21 -9.93 -12.77
C VAL A 166 1.48 -9.25 -12.29
N ALA A 167 1.61 -7.96 -12.55
CA ALA A 167 2.65 -7.12 -12.01
C ALA A 167 2.22 -6.58 -10.63
N ALA A 168 2.83 -7.10 -9.57
CA ALA A 168 2.71 -6.66 -8.19
C ALA A 168 4.09 -6.29 -7.61
N ASP A 169 5.01 -5.87 -8.48
CA ASP A 169 6.42 -5.61 -8.22
C ASP A 169 6.68 -4.21 -7.62
N GLY A 170 5.62 -3.56 -7.14
CA GLY A 170 5.66 -2.35 -6.31
C GLY A 170 5.90 -1.06 -7.11
N VAL A 171 6.27 0.00 -6.38
CA VAL A 171 6.34 1.38 -6.89
C VAL A 171 7.22 1.57 -8.13
N SER A 172 8.30 0.79 -8.26
CA SER A 172 9.19 0.86 -9.42
C SER A 172 8.72 0.07 -10.63
N SER A 173 7.77 -0.81 -10.44
CA SER A 173 7.24 -1.78 -11.42
C SER A 173 7.95 -1.84 -12.77
N ARG A 174 8.97 -2.69 -12.85
CA ARG A 174 9.77 -2.85 -14.08
C ARG A 174 8.94 -3.46 -15.20
N LEU A 175 7.98 -4.33 -14.86
CA LEU A 175 7.09 -4.90 -15.87
C LEU A 175 6.18 -3.84 -16.47
N ALA A 176 5.59 -2.95 -15.65
CA ALA A 176 4.75 -1.87 -16.15
C ALA A 176 5.54 -0.96 -17.11
N THR A 177 6.74 -0.54 -16.72
CA THR A 177 7.62 0.29 -17.54
C THR A 177 8.05 -0.44 -18.84
N ALA A 178 8.38 -1.73 -18.76
CA ALA A 178 8.77 -2.52 -19.95
C ALA A 178 7.66 -2.69 -20.99
N VAL A 179 6.41 -2.46 -20.59
CA VAL A 179 5.25 -2.45 -21.51
C VAL A 179 4.75 -1.03 -21.83
N GLY A 180 5.52 0.01 -21.47
CA GLY A 180 5.18 1.40 -21.78
C GLY A 180 4.14 2.04 -20.84
N ARG A 181 3.89 1.44 -19.66
CA ARG A 181 2.98 2.02 -18.67
C ARG A 181 3.79 2.82 -17.66
N GLU A 182 4.06 4.06 -18.00
CA GLU A 182 4.82 4.98 -17.17
C GLU A 182 3.94 5.58 -16.04
N LYS A 183 4.59 6.18 -15.06
CA LYS A 183 3.92 6.97 -14.03
C LYS A 183 3.30 8.22 -14.64
N ARG A 184 2.10 8.54 -14.20
CA ARG A 184 1.39 9.75 -14.60
C ARG A 184 1.88 10.94 -13.79
N GLU A 185 2.16 12.04 -14.47
CA GLU A 185 2.60 13.30 -13.85
C GLU A 185 1.44 14.09 -13.21
N ASP A 186 0.21 13.82 -13.63
CA ASP A 186 -1.00 14.47 -13.10
C ASP A 186 -1.57 13.79 -11.84
N ARG A 187 -0.79 12.91 -11.22
CA ARG A 187 -1.15 12.18 -10.00
C ARG A 187 -0.25 12.56 -8.85
N VAL A 188 -0.86 12.71 -7.67
CA VAL A 188 -0.14 13.00 -6.44
C VAL A 188 0.86 11.90 -6.14
N MET A 189 2.04 12.31 -5.75
CA MET A 189 3.09 11.45 -5.24
C MET A 189 3.43 11.87 -3.80
N GLY A 190 3.71 10.88 -2.96
CA GLY A 190 4.27 11.11 -1.66
C GLY A 190 5.67 10.53 -1.54
N VAL A 191 6.42 11.02 -0.58
CA VAL A 191 7.63 10.38 -0.06
C VAL A 191 7.43 10.17 1.43
N ALA A 192 7.74 8.96 1.90
CA ALA A 192 7.76 8.62 3.31
C ALA A 192 9.17 8.21 3.73
N VAL A 193 9.58 8.60 4.92
CA VAL A 193 10.79 8.11 5.59
C VAL A 193 10.41 7.52 6.93
N ARG A 194 11.09 6.43 7.36
CA ARG A 194 10.83 5.80 8.65
C ARG A 194 12.06 5.11 9.23
N ALA A 195 12.03 4.90 10.53
CA ALA A 195 12.92 4.01 11.27
C ALA A 195 12.17 3.37 12.43
N TYR A 196 12.76 2.33 13.02
CA TYR A 196 12.26 1.75 14.26
C TYR A 196 12.99 2.37 15.46
N TYR A 197 12.21 2.57 16.52
CA TYR A 197 12.70 3.08 17.80
C TYR A 197 12.23 2.15 18.91
N LYS A 198 13.08 1.93 19.91
CA LYS A 198 12.71 1.29 21.16
C LYS A 198 12.03 2.31 22.06
N THR A 199 11.01 1.89 22.78
CA THR A 199 10.26 2.73 23.72
C THR A 199 9.68 1.87 24.84
N PRO A 200 9.67 2.35 26.10
CA PRO A 200 8.97 1.69 27.20
C PRO A 200 7.44 1.84 27.08
N ARG A 201 6.97 2.77 26.24
CA ARG A 201 5.55 3.07 26.10
C ARG A 201 4.86 2.00 25.25
N GLN A 202 3.81 1.42 25.84
CA GLN A 202 2.83 0.60 25.12
C GLN A 202 1.59 1.44 24.84
N ASP A 203 1.01 1.30 23.67
CA ASP A 203 -0.18 2.07 23.27
C ASP A 203 -1.07 1.25 22.33
N ASP A 204 -2.38 1.40 22.51
CA ASP A 204 -3.39 0.75 21.66
C ASP A 204 -3.86 1.66 20.52
N TYR A 205 -3.29 2.85 20.38
CA TYR A 205 -3.63 3.80 19.34
C TYR A 205 -2.46 4.06 18.40
N LEU A 206 -2.76 4.17 17.12
CA LEU A 206 -1.84 4.73 16.14
C LEU A 206 -1.77 6.24 16.38
N GLU A 207 -0.59 6.79 16.65
CA GLU A 207 -0.45 8.23 16.87
C GLU A 207 -0.01 8.91 15.57
N SER A 208 -0.69 10.03 15.22
CA SER A 208 -0.39 10.86 14.05
C SER A 208 -0.20 12.32 14.46
N HIS A 209 0.86 12.94 13.97
CA HIS A 209 1.17 14.34 14.17
C HIS A 209 0.92 15.08 12.85
N LEU A 210 -0.09 15.93 12.82
CA LEU A 210 -0.45 16.74 11.64
C LEU A 210 0.46 17.97 11.48
N GLU A 211 1.23 18.29 12.51
CA GLU A 211 2.22 19.37 12.52
C GLU A 211 3.56 18.82 13.00
N LEU A 212 4.58 18.96 12.18
CA LEU A 212 5.95 18.55 12.49
C LEU A 212 6.74 19.73 13.05
N TRP A 213 6.59 20.01 14.35
CA TRP A 213 7.39 21.02 15.01
C TRP A 213 8.81 20.52 15.28
N THR A 214 9.79 21.37 15.00
CA THR A 214 11.22 21.12 15.24
C THR A 214 11.91 22.42 15.62
N ARG A 215 13.23 22.37 15.85
CA ARG A 215 14.07 23.56 16.11
C ARG A 215 15.12 23.68 15.00
N ASP A 216 15.42 24.93 14.61
CA ASP A 216 16.57 25.23 13.76
C ASP A 216 17.88 25.19 14.56
N ASP A 217 18.99 25.45 13.90
CA ASP A 217 20.32 25.42 14.53
C ASP A 217 20.52 26.54 15.58
N ALA A 218 19.69 27.59 15.53
CA ALA A 218 19.64 28.67 16.50
C ALA A 218 18.69 28.37 17.68
N GLY A 219 18.01 27.19 17.70
CA GLY A 219 17.03 26.80 18.71
C GLY A 219 15.63 27.40 18.49
N THR A 220 15.38 28.10 17.39
CA THR A 220 14.07 28.70 17.09
C THR A 220 13.11 27.61 16.64
N ARG A 221 11.92 27.61 17.23
CA ARG A 221 10.87 26.63 16.87
C ARG A 221 10.31 26.93 15.48
N MET A 222 10.27 25.91 14.62
CA MET A 222 9.75 26.02 13.26
C MET A 222 8.83 24.84 12.91
N LEU A 223 7.85 25.10 12.05
CA LEU A 223 6.96 24.09 11.50
C LEU A 223 7.56 23.53 10.22
N MET A 224 7.76 22.22 10.19
CA MET A 224 8.21 21.51 9.00
C MET A 224 7.01 20.97 8.20
N PRO A 225 7.15 20.82 6.86
CA PRO A 225 6.10 20.28 6.03
C PRO A 225 5.90 18.79 6.26
N GLY A 226 4.67 18.30 6.04
CA GLY A 226 4.31 16.89 6.13
C GLY A 226 3.57 16.55 7.42
N TYR A 227 3.40 15.25 7.64
CA TYR A 227 2.81 14.68 8.85
C TYR A 227 3.67 13.53 9.35
N GLY A 228 3.63 13.28 10.66
CA GLY A 228 4.40 12.22 11.29
C GLY A 228 3.50 11.14 11.88
N TRP A 229 4.09 9.97 12.13
CA TRP A 229 3.40 8.88 12.81
C TRP A 229 4.31 8.16 13.80
N LEU A 230 3.67 7.57 14.81
CA LEU A 230 4.27 6.65 15.78
C LEU A 230 3.29 5.48 15.93
N PHE A 231 3.69 4.32 15.42
CA PHE A 231 2.87 3.11 15.45
C PHE A 231 3.54 2.05 16.31
N PRO A 232 3.02 1.82 17.53
CA PRO A 232 3.59 0.87 18.48
C PRO A 232 3.52 -0.56 17.96
N LEU A 233 4.57 -1.34 18.24
CA LEU A 233 4.68 -2.76 17.92
C LEU A 233 4.65 -3.57 19.22
N GLU A 234 4.24 -4.84 19.12
CA GLU A 234 4.15 -5.77 20.25
C GLU A 234 5.48 -6.08 20.97
N ASP A 235 6.61 -5.84 20.29
CA ASP A 235 7.95 -6.19 20.75
C ASP A 235 8.70 -5.04 21.47
N GLY A 236 8.00 -3.99 21.87
CA GLY A 236 8.59 -2.82 22.55
C GLY A 236 9.26 -1.83 21.61
N ARG A 237 9.09 -2.02 20.30
CA ARG A 237 9.48 -1.03 19.29
C ARG A 237 8.28 -0.18 18.86
N THR A 238 8.58 0.92 18.23
CA THR A 238 7.60 1.72 17.50
C THR A 238 8.13 2.06 16.12
N ASN A 239 7.29 1.98 15.10
CA ASN A 239 7.58 2.49 13.77
C ASN A 239 7.32 3.99 13.79
N VAL A 240 8.38 4.77 13.63
CA VAL A 240 8.32 6.24 13.60
C VAL A 240 8.67 6.70 12.20
N GLY A 241 7.86 7.58 11.65
CA GLY A 241 8.13 8.11 10.33
C GLY A 241 7.37 9.39 10.03
N LEU A 242 7.65 9.95 8.88
CA LEU A 242 6.93 11.09 8.32
C LEU A 242 6.71 10.92 6.83
N GLY A 243 5.65 11.59 6.32
CA GLY A 243 5.30 11.66 4.92
C GLY A 243 5.14 13.09 4.44
N ILE A 244 5.57 13.36 3.22
CA ILE A 244 5.41 14.65 2.53
C ILE A 244 4.84 14.39 1.15
N LEU A 245 3.85 15.19 0.76
CA LEU A 245 3.22 15.14 -0.55
C LEU A 245 3.92 16.11 -1.53
N ASP A 246 3.94 15.77 -2.81
CA ASP A 246 4.44 16.63 -3.90
C ASP A 246 3.61 17.89 -4.12
N THR A 247 2.42 17.97 -3.53
CA THR A 247 1.60 19.18 -3.47
C THR A 247 2.17 20.25 -2.52
N SER A 248 3.16 19.88 -1.68
CA SER A 248 3.88 20.81 -0.81
C SER A 248 5.03 21.48 -1.56
N SER A 249 5.20 22.79 -1.39
CA SER A 249 6.34 23.54 -1.95
C SER A 249 7.71 23.10 -1.44
N ALA A 250 7.75 22.40 -0.30
CA ALA A 250 8.99 21.85 0.28
C ALA A 250 9.37 20.49 -0.31
N PHE A 251 8.53 19.88 -1.16
CA PHE A 251 8.81 18.59 -1.76
C PHE A 251 10.08 18.65 -2.63
N GLY A 252 10.98 17.69 -2.42
CA GLY A 252 12.26 17.63 -3.15
C GLY A 252 13.31 18.67 -2.74
N GLN A 253 12.97 19.65 -1.88
CA GLN A 253 13.87 20.71 -1.43
C GLN A 253 14.40 20.49 0.00
N THR A 254 13.99 19.42 0.64
CA THR A 254 14.27 19.17 2.06
C THR A 254 14.89 17.79 2.23
N ASP A 255 15.89 17.66 3.10
CA ASP A 255 16.36 16.34 3.57
C ASP A 255 15.36 15.74 4.56
N TYR A 256 14.51 14.85 4.06
CA TYR A 256 13.46 14.19 4.87
C TYR A 256 14.00 13.41 6.07
N LYS A 257 15.24 12.90 5.98
CA LYS A 257 15.88 12.20 7.10
C LYS A 257 16.30 13.16 8.18
N ASP A 258 16.76 14.34 7.81
CA ASP A 258 17.11 15.40 8.77
C ASP A 258 15.84 15.94 9.45
N VAL A 259 14.78 16.21 8.68
CA VAL A 259 13.46 16.58 9.24
C VAL A 259 13.01 15.55 10.29
N MET A 260 13.12 14.27 9.96
CA MET A 260 12.72 13.20 10.88
C MET A 260 13.56 13.22 12.16
N ARG A 261 14.89 13.36 12.07
CA ARG A 261 15.76 13.40 13.24
C ARG A 261 15.44 14.58 14.16
N ARG A 262 15.25 15.78 13.58
CA ARG A 262 14.90 17.00 14.31
C ARG A 262 13.53 16.88 14.96
N TRP A 263 12.54 16.37 14.22
CA TRP A 263 11.19 16.15 14.74
C TRP A 263 11.17 15.13 15.89
N VAL A 264 11.86 14.00 15.75
CA VAL A 264 11.96 12.98 16.81
C VAL A 264 12.63 13.52 18.06
N ALA A 265 13.61 14.42 17.94
CA ALA A 265 14.25 15.07 19.07
C ALA A 265 13.31 16.01 19.86
N ASP A 266 12.28 16.55 19.20
CA ASP A 266 11.28 17.47 19.79
C ASP A 266 9.94 16.80 20.13
N ILE A 267 9.83 15.49 19.87
CA ILE A 267 8.63 14.71 20.23
C ILE A 267 8.49 14.63 21.76
N ASP A 268 7.23 14.50 22.18
CA ASP A 268 6.79 14.29 23.55
C ASP A 268 7.74 13.38 24.35
N PRO A 269 8.32 13.86 25.45
CA PRO A 269 9.22 13.08 26.32
C PRO A 269 8.62 11.76 26.81
N ASP A 270 7.29 11.62 26.82
CA ASP A 270 6.60 10.40 27.24
C ASP A 270 6.89 9.19 26.35
N TRP A 271 7.38 9.40 25.13
CA TRP A 271 7.76 8.31 24.25
C TRP A 271 9.12 7.71 24.55
N HIS A 272 10.06 8.46 25.11
CA HIS A 272 11.44 8.01 25.41
C HIS A 272 12.05 7.21 24.25
N LEU A 273 12.02 7.78 23.05
CA LEU A 273 12.43 7.11 21.82
C LEU A 273 13.94 6.91 21.76
N VAL A 274 14.39 5.66 21.57
CA VAL A 274 15.79 5.32 21.31
C VAL A 274 15.86 4.62 19.96
N HIS A 275 16.64 5.17 19.02
CA HIS A 275 16.79 4.58 17.68
C HIS A 275 17.26 3.13 17.78
N ASP A 276 16.56 2.22 17.10
CA ASP A 276 16.94 0.81 17.03
C ASP A 276 17.93 0.58 15.88
N GLU A 277 19.21 0.73 16.15
CA GLU A 277 20.28 0.55 15.17
C GLU A 277 20.27 -0.85 14.53
N SER A 278 19.81 -1.88 15.27
CA SER A 278 19.72 -3.25 14.77
C SER A 278 18.69 -3.40 13.65
N ALA A 279 17.68 -2.53 13.61
CA ALA A 279 16.68 -2.48 12.56
C ALA A 279 17.10 -1.64 11.34
N GLY A 280 18.31 -1.07 11.39
CA GLY A 280 18.91 -0.33 10.29
C GLY A 280 18.58 1.18 10.29
N PRO A 281 19.11 1.91 9.30
CA PRO A 281 19.02 3.37 9.25
C PRO A 281 17.64 3.86 8.84
N ILE A 282 17.42 5.19 8.96
CA ILE A 282 16.26 5.86 8.36
C ILE A 282 16.25 5.61 6.85
N ARG A 283 15.16 5.06 6.32
CA ARG A 283 14.96 4.74 4.91
C ARG A 283 13.72 5.42 4.38
N GLY A 284 13.71 5.71 3.07
CA GLY A 284 12.59 6.35 2.40
C GLY A 284 12.04 5.54 1.21
N ALA A 285 10.77 5.75 0.91
CA ALA A 285 10.09 5.20 -0.27
C ALA A 285 9.12 6.21 -0.86
N ALA A 286 8.92 6.12 -2.17
CA ALA A 286 7.88 6.85 -2.87
C ALA A 286 6.52 6.15 -2.70
N LEU A 287 5.45 6.95 -2.67
CA LEU A 287 4.06 6.53 -2.54
C LEU A 287 3.30 6.95 -3.82
N PRO A 288 3.06 6.03 -4.76
CA PRO A 288 2.34 6.33 -6.00
C PRO A 288 0.84 6.30 -5.75
N MET A 289 0.18 7.46 -5.78
CA MET A 289 -1.20 7.61 -5.34
C MET A 289 -2.20 7.70 -6.50
N GLY A 290 -3.45 7.28 -6.22
CA GLY A 290 -4.61 7.60 -7.03
C GLY A 290 -4.56 7.09 -8.46
N PHE A 291 -4.21 5.83 -8.68
CA PHE A 291 -4.00 5.20 -9.99
C PHE A 291 -2.92 5.92 -10.83
N ASN A 292 -1.74 6.03 -10.23
CA ASN A 292 -0.59 6.70 -10.85
C ASN A 292 -0.07 6.00 -12.13
N ARG A 293 -0.49 4.76 -12.41
CA ARG A 293 -0.25 4.06 -13.67
C ARG A 293 -1.53 3.48 -14.24
N THR A 294 -1.78 3.76 -15.50
CA THR A 294 -2.93 3.24 -16.27
C THR A 294 -2.49 2.90 -17.69
N PRO A 295 -3.21 2.00 -18.39
CA PRO A 295 -4.34 1.21 -17.93
C PRO A 295 -3.93 0.12 -16.94
N LEU A 296 -4.84 -0.24 -16.00
CA LEU A 296 -4.59 -1.29 -15.00
C LEU A 296 -4.52 -2.69 -15.62
N TYR A 297 -5.13 -2.85 -16.79
CA TYR A 297 -5.04 -4.05 -17.62
C TYR A 297 -4.82 -3.66 -19.08
N ALA A 298 -3.95 -4.34 -19.77
CA ALA A 298 -3.88 -4.45 -21.24
C ALA A 298 -3.01 -5.66 -21.63
N ASP A 299 -3.37 -6.26 -22.73
CA ASP A 299 -2.53 -7.22 -23.46
C ASP A 299 -1.92 -8.33 -22.57
N GLY A 300 -2.72 -8.96 -21.71
CA GLY A 300 -2.28 -10.07 -20.86
C GLY A 300 -1.59 -9.67 -19.56
N LEU A 301 -1.42 -8.37 -19.27
CA LEU A 301 -0.76 -7.88 -18.06
C LEU A 301 -1.70 -7.02 -17.19
N LEU A 302 -1.91 -7.43 -15.92
CA LEU A 302 -2.59 -6.66 -14.88
C LEU A 302 -1.59 -5.96 -13.96
N LEU A 303 -1.97 -4.79 -13.41
CA LEU A 303 -1.21 -4.08 -12.37
C LEU A 303 -1.99 -4.15 -11.05
N VAL A 304 -1.33 -4.56 -9.97
CA VAL A 304 -1.93 -4.71 -8.63
C VAL A 304 -1.10 -3.94 -7.59
N GLY A 305 -1.77 -3.24 -6.69
CA GLY A 305 -1.14 -2.45 -5.62
C GLY A 305 -0.31 -1.28 -6.15
N ASP A 306 0.87 -1.04 -5.56
CA ASP A 306 1.74 0.09 -5.94
C ASP A 306 2.19 0.04 -7.41
N ALA A 307 2.20 -1.13 -8.04
CA ALA A 307 2.50 -1.26 -9.47
C ALA A 307 1.47 -0.51 -10.34
N GLY A 308 0.20 -0.46 -9.89
CA GLY A 308 -0.86 0.35 -10.48
C GLY A 308 -1.06 1.72 -9.82
N GLY A 309 -0.21 2.08 -8.84
CA GLY A 309 -0.33 3.34 -8.11
C GLY A 309 -1.58 3.41 -7.22
N MET A 310 -1.90 2.31 -6.53
CA MET A 310 -3.13 2.17 -5.74
C MET A 310 -2.96 2.62 -4.28
N VAL A 311 -2.15 3.63 -4.04
CA VAL A 311 -2.03 4.24 -2.71
C VAL A 311 -3.11 5.31 -2.54
N ASN A 312 -3.73 5.34 -1.38
CA ASN A 312 -4.77 6.29 -1.00
C ASN A 312 -4.22 7.72 -0.89
N PRO A 313 -4.73 8.68 -1.66
CA PRO A 313 -4.25 10.05 -1.61
C PRO A 313 -4.61 10.81 -0.32
N PHE A 314 -5.56 10.32 0.49
CA PHE A 314 -5.93 10.95 1.75
C PHE A 314 -4.87 10.79 2.84
N ASN A 315 -4.25 9.60 2.93
CA ASN A 315 -3.45 9.23 4.11
C ASN A 315 -2.21 8.37 3.80
N GLY A 316 -2.00 7.98 2.53
CA GLY A 316 -0.86 7.17 2.14
C GLY A 316 -1.00 5.66 2.40
N GLU A 317 -2.17 5.17 2.77
CA GLU A 317 -2.44 3.72 2.85
C GLU A 317 -2.39 3.07 1.47
N GLY A 318 -1.86 1.85 1.40
CA GLY A 318 -1.79 1.10 0.16
C GLY A 318 -1.99 -0.41 0.33
N ILE A 319 -1.82 -0.93 1.56
CA ILE A 319 -1.93 -2.37 1.82
C ILE A 319 -3.36 -2.86 1.60
N ASP A 320 -4.35 -2.16 2.13
CA ASP A 320 -5.77 -2.44 1.99
C ASP A 320 -6.23 -2.47 0.53
N TYR A 321 -5.82 -1.47 -0.25
CA TYR A 321 -6.15 -1.39 -1.68
C TYR A 321 -5.39 -2.43 -2.52
N ALA A 322 -4.18 -2.79 -2.11
CA ALA A 322 -3.44 -3.89 -2.75
C ALA A 322 -4.12 -5.24 -2.51
N LEU A 323 -4.62 -5.49 -1.29
CA LEU A 323 -5.36 -6.70 -0.94
C LEU A 323 -6.73 -6.78 -1.66
N GLU A 324 -7.46 -5.66 -1.71
CA GLU A 324 -8.73 -5.57 -2.44
C GLU A 324 -8.54 -5.77 -3.94
N ALA A 325 -7.54 -5.11 -4.54
CA ALA A 325 -7.19 -5.29 -5.94
C ALA A 325 -6.77 -6.73 -6.24
N ALA A 326 -6.09 -7.39 -5.31
CA ALA A 326 -5.74 -8.81 -5.41
C ALA A 326 -6.99 -9.70 -5.51
N ARG A 327 -7.97 -9.49 -4.64
CA ARG A 327 -9.23 -10.23 -4.68
C ARG A 327 -9.98 -10.01 -5.99
N VAL A 328 -10.16 -8.75 -6.40
CA VAL A 328 -10.86 -8.40 -7.66
C VAL A 328 -10.12 -8.96 -8.88
N SER A 329 -8.79 -8.86 -8.91
CA SER A 329 -7.99 -9.40 -10.03
C SER A 329 -8.13 -10.92 -10.13
N ALA A 330 -8.07 -11.64 -9.00
CA ALA A 330 -8.19 -13.09 -8.99
C ALA A 330 -9.56 -13.58 -9.45
N GLU A 331 -10.66 -12.93 -9.01
CA GLU A 331 -12.01 -13.23 -9.46
C GLU A 331 -12.13 -13.08 -11.00
N ILE A 332 -11.60 -11.99 -11.55
CA ILE A 332 -11.66 -11.69 -12.98
C ILE A 332 -10.78 -12.66 -13.78
N ILE A 333 -9.56 -12.94 -13.31
CA ILE A 333 -8.64 -13.88 -13.96
C ILE A 333 -9.25 -15.29 -14.00
N ALA A 334 -9.82 -15.76 -12.90
CA ALA A 334 -10.47 -17.07 -12.84
C ALA A 334 -11.65 -17.16 -13.82
N GLN A 335 -12.49 -16.12 -13.90
CA GLN A 335 -13.58 -16.03 -14.87
C GLN A 335 -13.07 -15.99 -16.32
N ALA A 336 -11.95 -15.31 -16.57
CA ALA A 336 -11.36 -15.22 -17.90
C ALA A 336 -10.78 -16.55 -18.35
N LEU A 337 -10.03 -17.24 -17.49
CA LEU A 337 -9.41 -18.52 -17.81
C LEU A 337 -10.43 -19.66 -17.97
N ALA A 338 -11.63 -19.52 -17.41
CA ALA A 338 -12.75 -20.41 -17.65
C ALA A 338 -13.44 -20.21 -19.04
N ARG A 339 -12.95 -19.25 -19.86
CA ARG A 339 -13.51 -18.98 -21.21
C ARG A 339 -12.67 -19.60 -22.29
N ASP A 340 -13.33 -20.12 -23.31
CA ASP A 340 -12.68 -20.59 -24.53
C ASP A 340 -12.33 -19.43 -25.47
N GLY A 341 -11.08 -19.43 -25.93
CA GLY A 341 -10.55 -18.48 -26.90
C GLY A 341 -10.09 -17.14 -26.36
N ASP A 342 -9.02 -16.62 -26.92
CA ASP A 342 -8.31 -15.43 -26.47
C ASP A 342 -9.18 -14.18 -26.47
N ALA A 343 -10.02 -13.98 -27.48
CA ALA A 343 -10.92 -12.82 -27.57
C ALA A 343 -11.95 -12.76 -26.44
N ALA A 344 -12.45 -13.93 -25.98
CA ALA A 344 -13.38 -14.00 -24.86
C ALA A 344 -12.65 -13.73 -23.52
N ARG A 345 -11.45 -14.27 -23.35
CA ARG A 345 -10.57 -13.99 -22.20
C ARG A 345 -10.25 -12.50 -22.08
N GLU A 346 -9.84 -11.87 -23.19
CA GLU A 346 -9.49 -10.44 -23.22
C GLU A 346 -10.66 -9.55 -22.77
N ARG A 347 -11.86 -9.82 -23.24
CA ARG A 347 -13.06 -9.05 -22.83
C ARG A 347 -13.33 -9.14 -21.34
N VAL A 348 -13.10 -10.32 -20.72
CA VAL A 348 -13.28 -10.49 -19.28
C VAL A 348 -12.15 -9.80 -18.52
N LEU A 349 -10.89 -9.97 -18.94
CA LEU A 349 -9.74 -9.33 -18.30
C LEU A 349 -9.81 -7.80 -18.34
N ALA A 350 -10.30 -7.23 -19.43
CA ALA A 350 -10.49 -5.79 -19.59
C ALA A 350 -11.44 -5.20 -18.52
N ALA A 351 -12.36 -5.99 -17.97
CA ALA A 351 -13.24 -5.54 -16.89
C ALA A 351 -12.50 -5.21 -15.60
N TYR A 352 -11.28 -5.69 -15.39
CA TYR A 352 -10.50 -5.38 -14.18
C TYR A 352 -10.29 -3.88 -13.98
N GLY A 353 -9.82 -3.19 -15.02
CA GLY A 353 -9.60 -1.75 -14.95
C GLY A 353 -10.87 -0.95 -14.68
N VAL A 354 -11.99 -1.37 -15.27
CA VAL A 354 -13.31 -0.76 -15.05
C VAL A 354 -13.76 -0.99 -13.61
N ARG A 355 -13.74 -2.25 -13.13
CA ARG A 355 -14.12 -2.58 -11.74
C ARG A 355 -13.32 -1.80 -10.69
N MET A 356 -12.01 -1.66 -10.89
CA MET A 356 -11.16 -0.92 -9.95
C MET A 356 -11.46 0.59 -9.97
N LYS A 357 -11.75 1.16 -11.16
CA LYS A 357 -12.16 2.56 -11.28
C LYS A 357 -13.52 2.80 -10.66
N ASP A 358 -14.49 1.96 -10.92
CA ASP A 358 -15.83 2.05 -10.32
C ASP A 358 -15.78 1.98 -8.79
N ALA A 359 -14.92 1.12 -8.23
CA ALA A 359 -14.79 0.95 -6.80
C ALA A 359 -14.04 2.10 -6.09
N LEU A 360 -13.00 2.64 -6.72
CA LEU A 360 -12.04 3.53 -6.05
C LEU A 360 -11.81 4.87 -6.77
N GLY A 361 -12.20 5.01 -8.05
CA GLY A 361 -11.84 6.16 -8.88
C GLY A 361 -12.33 7.48 -8.31
N GLY A 362 -13.60 7.60 -8.00
CA GLY A 362 -14.17 8.81 -7.41
C GLY A 362 -13.61 9.09 -6.01
N TYR A 363 -13.43 8.06 -5.19
CA TYR A 363 -12.80 8.20 -3.87
C TYR A 363 -11.35 8.70 -3.98
N PHE A 364 -10.56 8.17 -4.88
CA PHE A 364 -9.18 8.62 -5.10
C PHE A 364 -9.13 10.05 -5.67
N THR A 365 -10.12 10.45 -6.47
CA THR A 365 -10.24 11.84 -6.93
C THR A 365 -10.52 12.81 -5.78
N LEU A 366 -11.43 12.47 -4.87
CA LEU A 366 -11.64 13.24 -3.65
C LEU A 366 -10.36 13.33 -2.80
N GLY A 367 -9.64 12.21 -2.67
CA GLY A 367 -8.36 12.17 -1.95
C GLY A 367 -7.31 13.08 -2.58
N ARG A 368 -7.24 13.17 -3.91
CA ARG A 368 -6.35 14.10 -4.61
C ARG A 368 -6.70 15.55 -4.33
N TRP A 369 -7.98 15.92 -4.36
CA TRP A 369 -8.40 17.28 -4.00
C TRP A 369 -8.06 17.62 -2.55
N PHE A 370 -8.26 16.66 -1.65
CA PHE A 370 -7.84 16.79 -0.25
C PHE A 370 -6.32 16.96 -0.13
N ALA A 371 -5.52 16.15 -0.83
CA ALA A 371 -4.05 16.23 -0.82
C ALA A 371 -3.56 17.61 -1.32
N HIS A 372 -4.18 18.15 -2.36
CA HIS A 372 -3.88 19.52 -2.80
C HIS A 372 -4.25 20.57 -1.76
N ALA A 373 -5.42 20.43 -1.11
CA ALA A 373 -5.84 21.38 -0.08
C ALA A 373 -4.88 21.39 1.12
N ILE A 374 -4.50 20.21 1.64
CA ILE A 374 -3.58 20.11 2.79
C ILE A 374 -2.10 20.39 2.45
N GLY A 375 -1.75 20.39 1.16
CA GLY A 375 -0.44 20.83 0.68
C GLY A 375 -0.18 22.33 0.96
N HIS A 376 -1.22 23.12 1.22
CA HIS A 376 -1.12 24.53 1.62
C HIS A 376 -1.00 24.67 3.14
N PRO A 377 0.12 25.21 3.68
CA PRO A 377 0.36 25.31 5.13
C PRO A 377 -0.74 26.05 5.90
N GLU A 378 -1.33 27.08 5.29
CA GLU A 378 -2.43 27.86 5.90
C GLU A 378 -3.68 26.99 6.12
N VAL A 379 -4.02 26.15 5.14
CA VAL A 379 -5.19 25.25 5.22
C VAL A 379 -4.96 24.24 6.34
N MET A 380 -3.76 23.65 6.42
CA MET A 380 -3.41 22.71 7.49
C MET A 380 -3.49 23.37 8.86
N ARG A 381 -2.95 24.56 9.02
CA ARG A 381 -2.99 25.30 10.28
C ARG A 381 -4.42 25.63 10.72
N LEU A 382 -5.30 26.02 9.78
CA LEU A 382 -6.71 26.26 10.08
C LEU A 382 -7.44 24.96 10.43
N ALA A 383 -7.18 23.88 9.68
CA ALA A 383 -7.78 22.57 9.91
C ALA A 383 -7.39 21.99 11.28
N THR A 384 -6.14 22.09 11.68
CA THR A 384 -5.68 21.62 13.00
C THR A 384 -6.25 22.49 14.12
N LYS A 385 -6.16 23.80 14.00
CA LYS A 385 -6.61 24.73 15.05
C LYS A 385 -8.12 24.68 15.30
N TYR A 386 -8.91 24.63 14.24
CA TYR A 386 -10.39 24.75 14.33
C TYR A 386 -11.11 23.42 14.08
N GLY A 387 -10.53 22.51 13.29
CA GLY A 387 -11.13 21.21 12.98
C GLY A 387 -10.90 20.21 14.10
N LEU A 388 -9.67 20.07 14.57
CA LEU A 388 -9.29 19.05 15.54
C LEU A 388 -10.11 19.07 16.85
N PRO A 389 -10.49 20.23 17.42
CA PRO A 389 -11.36 20.27 18.60
C PRO A 389 -12.80 19.78 18.35
N ARG A 390 -13.23 19.64 17.09
CA ARG A 390 -14.58 19.22 16.74
C ARG A 390 -14.65 17.72 16.54
N THR A 391 -14.83 16.96 17.60
CA THR A 391 -14.84 15.49 17.61
C THR A 391 -15.78 14.87 16.56
N ALA A 392 -16.99 15.45 16.35
CA ALA A 392 -17.93 14.94 15.35
C ALA A 392 -17.40 15.08 13.91
N LEU A 393 -16.76 16.21 13.60
CA LEU A 393 -16.10 16.44 12.32
C LEU A 393 -14.92 15.46 12.13
N MET A 394 -14.11 15.29 13.16
CA MET A 394 -12.94 14.41 13.09
C MET A 394 -13.32 12.93 12.98
N ARG A 395 -14.43 12.50 13.60
CA ARG A 395 -14.98 11.15 13.35
C ARG A 395 -15.43 10.95 11.90
N LEU A 396 -16.05 11.96 11.30
CA LEU A 396 -16.41 11.93 9.89
C LEU A 396 -15.16 11.87 9.00
N LEU A 397 -14.15 12.71 9.27
CA LEU A 397 -12.90 12.73 8.52
C LEU A 397 -12.14 11.40 8.66
N LEU A 398 -12.07 10.82 9.86
CA LEU A 398 -11.48 9.49 10.08
C LEU A 398 -12.16 8.44 9.18
N LYS A 399 -13.49 8.47 9.13
CA LYS A 399 -14.26 7.53 8.31
C LYS A 399 -14.04 7.73 6.80
N ILE A 400 -13.91 8.99 6.37
CA ILE A 400 -13.56 9.33 4.97
C ILE A 400 -12.13 8.86 4.66
N MET A 401 -11.16 9.25 5.47
CA MET A 401 -9.74 9.00 5.20
C MET A 401 -9.37 7.51 5.20
N ALA A 402 -9.97 6.73 6.09
CA ALA A 402 -9.78 5.28 6.15
C ALA A 402 -10.76 4.50 5.24
N ASN A 403 -11.57 5.21 4.44
CA ASN A 403 -12.55 4.63 3.51
C ASN A 403 -13.43 3.55 4.15
N LEU A 404 -14.13 3.92 5.24
CA LEU A 404 -14.95 3.01 6.04
C LEU A 404 -16.47 3.30 5.96
N PRO A 405 -17.05 3.78 4.83
CA PRO A 405 -18.48 3.96 4.73
C PRO A 405 -19.19 2.62 4.61
N GLU A 406 -20.41 2.54 5.15
CA GLU A 406 -21.34 1.44 4.92
C GLU A 406 -22.22 1.76 3.69
N GLU A 407 -22.09 0.97 2.64
CA GLU A 407 -22.87 1.17 1.39
C GLU A 407 -24.36 0.86 1.59
N ARG A 408 -24.69 -0.12 2.43
CA ARG A 408 -26.07 -0.55 2.69
C ARG A 408 -26.43 -0.38 4.15
N GLY A 409 -27.52 0.35 4.42
CA GLY A 409 -28.02 0.56 5.78
C GLY A 409 -27.18 1.54 6.64
N GLY A 410 -26.24 2.25 6.02
CA GLY A 410 -25.36 3.18 6.70
C GLY A 410 -26.07 4.45 7.20
N ARG A 411 -25.39 5.18 8.10
CA ARG A 411 -25.84 6.46 8.65
C ARG A 411 -25.84 7.53 7.54
N VAL A 412 -26.40 8.69 7.83
CA VAL A 412 -26.40 9.84 6.89
C VAL A 412 -24.98 10.19 6.44
N SER A 413 -23.99 10.12 7.34
CA SER A 413 -22.57 10.30 7.03
C SER A 413 -22.06 9.33 5.97
N ASP A 414 -22.50 8.06 5.99
CA ASP A 414 -22.08 7.06 5.00
C ASP A 414 -22.63 7.37 3.61
N ARG A 415 -23.91 7.74 3.57
CA ARG A 415 -24.57 8.15 2.31
C ARG A 415 -23.91 9.37 1.71
N LEU A 416 -23.49 10.33 2.56
CA LEU A 416 -22.75 11.52 2.10
C LEU A 416 -21.40 11.14 1.50
N ILE A 417 -20.63 10.28 2.16
CA ILE A 417 -19.32 9.82 1.69
C ILE A 417 -19.47 9.09 0.35
N VAL A 418 -20.39 8.14 0.26
CA VAL A 418 -20.68 7.40 -0.97
C VAL A 418 -21.12 8.36 -2.09
N ALA A 419 -22.05 9.28 -1.81
CA ALA A 419 -22.52 10.25 -2.80
C ALA A 419 -21.38 11.17 -3.32
N LEU A 420 -20.53 11.67 -2.43
CA LEU A 420 -19.37 12.47 -2.83
C LEU A 420 -18.41 11.67 -3.71
N SER A 421 -18.13 10.42 -3.37
CA SER A 421 -17.27 9.54 -4.18
C SER A 421 -17.89 9.21 -5.54
N THR A 422 -19.21 9.01 -5.60
CA THR A 422 -19.93 8.70 -6.86
C THR A 422 -20.04 9.92 -7.78
N LEU A 423 -20.15 11.14 -7.22
CA LEU A 423 -20.24 12.38 -8.00
C LEU A 423 -18.87 12.90 -8.45
N ALA A 424 -17.79 12.45 -7.83
CA ALA A 424 -16.45 12.83 -8.24
C ALA A 424 -16.10 12.11 -9.57
N PRO A 425 -15.43 12.80 -10.52
CA PRO A 425 -14.97 12.14 -11.74
C PRO A 425 -13.98 11.02 -11.41
N ASP A 426 -14.00 9.98 -12.21
CA ASP A 426 -13.11 8.83 -12.05
C ASP A 426 -11.62 9.22 -12.16
N ALA A 427 -10.79 8.53 -11.39
CA ALA A 427 -9.35 8.77 -11.33
C ALA A 427 -8.60 8.32 -12.60
#